data_dff4bb17c0deaddea11d4fd24f04630a
#
_entry.id   dff4bb17c0deaddea11d4fd24f04630a
#
_cell.length_a   1.000
_cell.length_b   1.000
_cell.length_c   1.000
_cell.angle_alpha   90.00
_cell.angle_beta   90.00
_cell.angle_gamma   90.00
#
_symmetry.space_group_name_H-M   'P 1'
#
loop_
_entity.id
_entity.type
_entity.pdbx_description
1 polymer ?
#
loop_
_entity_poly.entity_id
_entity_poly.type
_entity_poly.pdbx_seq_one_letter_code
_entity_poly.pdbx_strand_id
1 'polypeptide(L)'
;MIRLGLSASVTALNRDAVRTSIDEAAKAGATAAQMQEVVSLVSGLGVHSLMATAVPIALAAQVESAQFTPEQQMLWEKYVGNDPFWSDFETELPHFLGAMLRLSSEQFIAFFEYCSVPWKSGQVRARLKELIAMACDATPAHRFAPGFRLHLRNALKLGAGRLAVMKALELAAETPPHEGWR
;
A
#
# COMPACT_ATOMS: atom_id res chain seq x y z
N MET A 1 -14.59 -3.25 -7.62
CA MET A 1 -13.15 -2.94 -7.47
C MET A 1 -12.69 -2.97 -6.01
N ILE A 2 -13.32 -2.25 -5.05
CA ILE A 2 -12.91 -2.30 -3.63
C ILE A 2 -13.03 -3.74 -3.08
N ARG A 3 -14.15 -4.43 -3.32
CA ARG A 3 -14.31 -5.85 -2.90
C ARG A 3 -13.21 -6.75 -3.49
N LEU A 4 -12.82 -6.54 -4.75
CA LEU A 4 -11.71 -7.29 -5.35
C LEU A 4 -10.40 -7.04 -4.60
N GLY A 5 -10.07 -5.79 -4.31
CA GLY A 5 -8.87 -5.45 -3.52
C GLY A 5 -8.89 -6.10 -2.13
N LEU A 6 -10.01 -6.00 -1.43
CA LEU A 6 -10.17 -6.59 -0.09
C LEU A 6 -10.02 -8.11 -0.09
N SER A 7 -10.69 -8.81 -1.00
CA SER A 7 -10.65 -10.28 -1.07
C SER A 7 -9.32 -10.83 -1.56
N ALA A 8 -8.63 -10.10 -2.44
CA ALA A 8 -7.32 -10.46 -3.00
C ALA A 8 -6.14 -10.04 -2.12
N SER A 9 -6.34 -9.19 -1.11
CA SER A 9 -5.27 -8.76 -0.21
C SER A 9 -4.66 -9.93 0.54
N VAL A 10 -3.38 -9.84 0.88
CA VAL A 10 -2.65 -10.88 1.64
C VAL A 10 -3.30 -11.20 2.99
N THR A 11 -4.09 -10.28 3.53
CA THR A 11 -4.79 -10.45 4.82
C THR A 11 -6.12 -11.20 4.71
N ALA A 12 -6.63 -11.41 3.52
CA ALA A 12 -7.83 -12.19 3.25
C ALA A 12 -7.54 -13.44 2.40
N LEU A 13 -6.97 -13.29 1.21
CA LEU A 13 -6.66 -14.36 0.25
C LEU A 13 -7.78 -15.41 0.16
N ASN A 14 -9.02 -14.94 0.13
CA ASN A 14 -10.19 -15.82 0.09
C ASN A 14 -10.55 -16.14 -1.35
N ARG A 15 -10.32 -17.38 -1.78
CA ARG A 15 -10.45 -17.83 -3.17
C ARG A 15 -11.85 -17.58 -3.75
N ASP A 16 -12.89 -17.91 -3.01
CA ASP A 16 -14.27 -17.81 -3.52
C ASP A 16 -14.73 -16.34 -3.57
N ALA A 17 -14.34 -15.54 -2.57
CA ALA A 17 -14.59 -14.11 -2.57
C ALA A 17 -13.83 -13.39 -3.70
N VAL A 18 -12.60 -13.80 -4.04
CA VAL A 18 -11.85 -13.29 -5.19
C VAL A 18 -12.60 -13.58 -6.49
N ARG A 19 -13.03 -14.81 -6.72
CA ARG A 19 -13.79 -15.21 -7.91
C ARG A 19 -15.08 -14.39 -8.05
N THR A 20 -15.87 -14.34 -6.97
CA THR A 20 -17.12 -13.55 -6.93
C THR A 20 -16.85 -12.08 -7.24
N SER A 21 -15.80 -11.49 -6.65
CA SER A 21 -15.46 -10.08 -6.86
C SER A 21 -14.97 -9.79 -8.27
N ILE A 22 -14.28 -10.72 -8.93
CA ILE A 22 -13.90 -10.64 -10.35
C ILE A 22 -15.14 -10.63 -11.22
N ASP A 23 -16.07 -11.57 -10.99
CA ASP A 23 -17.32 -11.67 -11.76
C ASP A 23 -18.20 -10.41 -11.60
N GLU A 24 -18.33 -9.91 -10.37
CA GLU A 24 -19.07 -8.65 -10.08
C GLU A 24 -18.41 -7.45 -10.76
N ALA A 25 -17.07 -7.35 -10.71
CA ALA A 25 -16.33 -6.26 -11.35
C ALA A 25 -16.50 -6.30 -12.87
N ALA A 26 -16.40 -7.48 -13.49
CA ALA A 26 -16.58 -7.67 -14.92
C ALA A 26 -18.02 -7.32 -15.36
N LYS A 27 -19.04 -7.77 -14.61
CA LYS A 27 -20.45 -7.42 -14.86
C LYS A 27 -20.70 -5.91 -14.73
N ALA A 28 -19.96 -5.22 -13.87
CA ALA A 28 -20.02 -3.77 -13.73
C ALA A 28 -19.18 -3.01 -14.79
N GLY A 29 -18.60 -3.71 -15.77
CA GLY A 29 -17.85 -3.12 -16.88
C GLY A 29 -16.36 -2.86 -16.59
N ALA A 30 -15.80 -3.41 -15.52
CA ALA A 30 -14.37 -3.29 -15.27
C ALA A 30 -13.58 -4.13 -16.28
N THR A 31 -12.49 -3.54 -16.81
CA THR A 31 -11.59 -4.23 -17.72
C THR A 31 -10.60 -5.14 -16.96
N ALA A 32 -10.03 -6.13 -17.65
CA ALA A 32 -8.97 -6.95 -17.08
C ALA A 32 -7.76 -6.12 -16.59
N ALA A 33 -7.39 -5.07 -17.34
CA ALA A 33 -6.31 -4.16 -16.97
C ALA A 33 -6.61 -3.40 -15.66
N GLN A 34 -7.86 -2.96 -15.46
CA GLN A 34 -8.28 -2.31 -14.21
C GLN A 34 -8.27 -3.28 -13.03
N MET A 35 -8.74 -4.50 -13.23
CA MET A 35 -8.71 -5.54 -12.19
C MET A 35 -7.26 -5.91 -11.83
N GLN A 36 -6.40 -6.08 -12.84
CA GLN A 36 -4.97 -6.35 -12.63
C GLN A 36 -4.28 -5.21 -11.85
N GLU A 37 -4.60 -3.95 -12.16
CA GLU A 37 -4.03 -2.81 -11.42
C GLU A 37 -4.46 -2.79 -9.95
N VAL A 38 -5.70 -3.15 -9.66
CA VAL A 38 -6.16 -3.30 -8.26
C VAL A 38 -5.40 -4.41 -7.54
N VAL A 39 -5.21 -5.56 -8.18
CA VAL A 39 -4.44 -6.67 -7.58
C VAL A 39 -2.98 -6.27 -7.39
N SER A 40 -2.38 -5.58 -8.35
CA SER A 40 -1.02 -5.03 -8.23
C SER A 40 -0.91 -4.05 -7.05
N LEU A 41 -1.90 -3.19 -6.84
CA LEU A 41 -1.93 -2.25 -5.71
C LEU A 41 -1.96 -3.00 -4.36
N VAL A 42 -2.88 -3.94 -4.20
CA VAL A 42 -3.04 -4.62 -2.89
C VAL A 42 -1.98 -5.68 -2.62
N SER A 43 -1.27 -6.16 -3.65
CA SER A 43 -0.10 -7.01 -3.45
C SER A 43 1.03 -6.27 -2.72
N GLY A 44 1.06 -4.94 -2.80
CA GLY A 44 1.96 -4.09 -2.04
C GLY A 44 1.76 -4.10 -0.52
N LEU A 45 0.63 -4.63 0.01
CA LEU A 45 0.44 -4.72 1.46
C LEU A 45 1.48 -5.62 2.16
N GLY A 46 2.13 -6.52 1.43
CA GLY A 46 3.24 -7.33 1.96
C GLY A 46 4.43 -6.49 2.45
N VAL A 47 4.63 -5.29 1.90
CA VAL A 47 5.72 -4.39 2.31
C VAL A 47 5.51 -3.78 3.70
N HIS A 48 4.30 -3.87 4.28
CA HIS A 48 4.04 -3.38 5.63
C HIS A 48 4.86 -4.13 6.69
N SER A 49 5.30 -5.35 6.42
CA SER A 49 6.27 -6.06 7.26
C SER A 49 7.61 -5.32 7.34
N LEU A 50 8.09 -4.78 6.21
CA LEU A 50 9.30 -3.93 6.18
C LEU A 50 9.05 -2.62 6.95
N MET A 51 7.90 -1.98 6.74
CA MET A 51 7.53 -0.73 7.42
C MET A 51 7.48 -0.89 8.94
N ALA A 52 7.04 -2.04 9.41
CA ALA A 52 6.96 -2.34 10.85
C ALA A 52 8.31 -2.70 11.47
N THR A 53 9.29 -3.17 10.69
CA THR A 53 10.49 -3.81 11.24
C THR A 53 11.81 -3.12 10.89
N ALA A 54 11.88 -2.35 9.80
CA ALA A 54 13.15 -1.73 9.36
C ALA A 54 13.77 -0.82 10.43
N VAL A 55 12.99 0.04 11.06
CA VAL A 55 13.49 0.93 12.13
C VAL A 55 13.94 0.15 13.36
N PRO A 56 13.16 -0.79 13.94
CA PRO A 56 13.63 -1.66 15.01
C PRO A 56 14.90 -2.43 14.68
N ILE A 57 15.07 -2.94 13.46
CA ILE A 57 16.27 -3.65 13.03
C ILE A 57 17.45 -2.69 12.96
N ALA A 58 17.27 -1.50 12.36
CA ALA A 58 18.34 -0.50 12.26
C ALA A 58 18.83 -0.04 13.64
N LEU A 59 17.90 0.15 14.60
CA LEU A 59 18.21 0.46 15.99
C LEU A 59 19.02 -0.68 16.65
N ALA A 60 18.58 -1.92 16.51
CA ALA A 60 19.28 -3.08 17.05
C ALA A 60 20.68 -3.26 16.43
N ALA A 61 20.85 -2.92 15.16
CA ALA A 61 22.12 -2.94 14.45
C ALA A 61 22.98 -1.68 14.67
N GLN A 62 22.46 -0.66 15.38
CA GLN A 62 23.13 0.62 15.63
C GLN A 62 23.53 1.39 14.36
N VAL A 63 22.70 1.27 13.31
CA VAL A 63 22.95 1.94 12.01
C VAL A 63 21.92 3.04 11.70
N GLU A 64 20.94 3.29 12.55
CA GLU A 64 19.83 4.23 12.34
C GLU A 64 20.30 5.67 12.12
N SER A 65 21.41 6.06 12.76
CA SER A 65 22.03 7.40 12.67
C SER A 65 23.27 7.44 11.76
N ALA A 66 23.65 6.31 11.15
CA ALA A 66 24.80 6.28 10.25
C ALA A 66 24.55 7.20 9.04
N GLN A 67 25.61 7.93 8.62
CA GLN A 67 25.54 8.72 7.40
C GLN A 67 25.38 7.81 6.18
N PHE A 68 24.65 8.28 5.18
CA PHE A 68 24.55 7.56 3.91
C PHE A 68 25.91 7.51 3.21
N THR A 69 26.21 6.39 2.59
CA THR A 69 27.33 6.33 1.63
C THR A 69 27.00 7.20 0.40
N PRO A 70 28.00 7.56 -0.44
CA PRO A 70 27.75 8.30 -1.67
C PRO A 70 26.71 7.60 -2.57
N GLU A 71 26.73 6.27 -2.66
CA GLU A 71 25.78 5.49 -3.44
C GLU A 71 24.38 5.57 -2.83
N GLN A 72 24.26 5.47 -1.50
CA GLN A 72 22.98 5.61 -0.80
C GLN A 72 22.42 7.02 -0.94
N GLN A 73 23.27 8.05 -0.92
CA GLN A 73 22.84 9.43 -1.14
C GLN A 73 22.26 9.61 -2.55
N MET A 74 22.90 9.05 -3.58
CA MET A 74 22.37 9.09 -4.95
C MET A 74 21.02 8.35 -5.07
N LEU A 75 20.85 7.22 -4.39
CA LEU A 75 19.58 6.50 -4.37
C LEU A 75 18.49 7.31 -3.65
N TRP A 76 18.83 7.95 -2.53
CA TRP A 76 17.89 8.82 -1.82
C TRP A 76 17.40 9.97 -2.71
N GLU A 77 18.32 10.67 -3.38
CA GLU A 77 17.99 11.76 -4.30
C GLU A 77 17.14 11.30 -5.48
N LYS A 78 17.42 10.12 -6.01
CA LYS A 78 16.67 9.53 -7.13
C LYS A 78 15.24 9.16 -6.78
N TYR A 79 15.01 8.56 -5.61
CA TYR A 79 13.72 7.94 -5.29
C TYR A 79 12.87 8.75 -4.32
N VAL A 80 13.47 9.50 -3.42
CA VAL A 80 12.81 10.34 -2.42
C VAL A 80 12.92 11.82 -2.78
N GLY A 81 14.13 12.32 -2.92
CA GLY A 81 14.42 13.70 -3.29
C GLY A 81 13.67 14.70 -2.41
N ASN A 82 13.05 15.67 -3.08
CA ASN A 82 12.23 16.72 -2.46
C ASN A 82 10.72 16.54 -2.73
N ASP A 83 10.26 15.33 -3.06
CA ASP A 83 8.84 15.08 -3.32
C ASP A 83 8.03 15.20 -2.02
N PRO A 84 7.03 16.12 -1.95
CA PRO A 84 6.21 16.34 -0.76
C PRO A 84 5.45 15.09 -0.30
N PHE A 85 5.18 14.14 -1.19
CA PHE A 85 4.53 12.88 -0.84
C PHE A 85 5.35 12.11 0.21
N TRP A 86 6.67 12.07 0.08
CA TRP A 86 7.53 11.36 1.02
C TRP A 86 7.65 12.06 2.37
N SER A 87 7.45 13.37 2.43
CA SER A 87 7.34 14.09 3.71
C SER A 87 6.06 13.71 4.47
N ASP A 88 4.94 13.62 3.76
CA ASP A 88 3.68 13.13 4.34
C ASP A 88 3.78 11.66 4.78
N PHE A 89 4.50 10.84 3.99
CA PHE A 89 4.75 9.42 4.28
C PHE A 89 5.62 9.26 5.55
N GLU A 90 6.71 10.01 5.67
CA GLU A 90 7.60 10.00 6.85
C GLU A 90 6.89 10.47 8.13
N THR A 91 5.85 11.31 8.02
CA THR A 91 5.02 11.69 9.16
C THR A 91 4.28 10.48 9.76
N GLU A 92 3.84 9.55 8.93
CA GLU A 92 3.12 8.34 9.36
C GLU A 92 4.07 7.17 9.69
N LEU A 93 5.23 7.12 9.06
CA LEU A 93 6.24 6.07 9.19
C LEU A 93 7.64 6.69 9.39
N PRO A 94 7.88 7.32 10.56
CA PRO A 94 9.12 8.05 10.81
C PRO A 94 10.35 7.18 10.65
N HIS A 95 11.35 7.70 9.92
CA HIS A 95 12.67 7.07 9.71
C HIS A 95 12.67 5.78 8.89
N PHE A 96 11.51 5.31 8.41
CA PHE A 96 11.41 4.03 7.67
C PHE A 96 12.28 4.00 6.42
N LEU A 97 12.16 5.02 5.55
CA LEU A 97 12.90 5.05 4.28
C LEU A 97 14.41 5.08 4.52
N GLY A 98 14.87 5.88 5.47
CA GLY A 98 16.28 5.95 5.84
C GLY A 98 16.81 4.67 6.46
N ALA A 99 16.05 4.02 7.32
CA ALA A 99 16.39 2.73 7.91
C ALA A 99 16.50 1.64 6.85
N MET A 100 15.50 1.54 5.96
CA MET A 100 15.50 0.57 4.87
C MET A 100 16.72 0.75 3.94
N LEU A 101 17.05 1.99 3.57
CA LEU A 101 18.21 2.28 2.72
C LEU A 101 19.53 1.87 3.37
N ARG A 102 19.69 2.11 4.68
CA ARG A 102 20.91 1.71 5.42
C ARG A 102 21.04 0.21 5.57
N LEU A 103 19.92 -0.49 5.72
CA LEU A 103 19.90 -1.94 5.87
C LEU A 103 20.12 -2.68 4.56
N SER A 104 19.52 -2.20 3.45
CA SER A 104 19.68 -2.79 2.12
C SER A 104 19.29 -1.81 1.03
N SER A 105 20.27 -1.39 0.24
CA SER A 105 20.06 -0.56 -0.94
C SER A 105 19.24 -1.30 -2.01
N GLU A 106 19.41 -2.60 -2.15
CA GLU A 106 18.64 -3.43 -3.08
C GLU A 106 17.17 -3.49 -2.69
N GLN A 107 16.87 -3.68 -1.39
CA GLN A 107 15.50 -3.68 -0.90
C GLN A 107 14.84 -2.29 -1.06
N PHE A 108 15.60 -1.23 -0.85
CA PHE A 108 15.14 0.14 -1.07
C PHE A 108 14.73 0.37 -2.53
N ILE A 109 15.59 -0.02 -3.47
CA ILE A 109 15.28 0.07 -4.91
C ILE A 109 14.04 -0.75 -5.25
N ALA A 110 14.00 -2.01 -4.83
CA ALA A 110 12.88 -2.91 -5.11
C ALA A 110 11.56 -2.41 -4.54
N PHE A 111 11.57 -1.80 -3.36
CA PHE A 111 10.39 -1.17 -2.76
C PHE A 111 9.79 -0.10 -3.67
N PHE A 112 10.61 0.84 -4.15
CA PHE A 112 10.13 1.92 -5.01
C PHE A 112 9.68 1.41 -6.36
N GLU A 113 10.43 0.50 -6.97
CA GLU A 113 10.09 -0.05 -8.28
C GLU A 113 8.80 -0.84 -8.23
N TYR A 114 8.64 -1.72 -7.25
CA TYR A 114 7.44 -2.54 -7.08
C TYR A 114 6.20 -1.71 -6.73
N CYS A 115 6.29 -0.87 -5.70
CA CYS A 115 5.15 -0.08 -5.23
C CYS A 115 4.69 0.97 -6.25
N SER A 116 5.56 1.41 -7.17
CA SER A 116 5.18 2.38 -8.20
C SER A 116 4.36 1.80 -9.35
N VAL A 117 4.39 0.48 -9.57
CA VAL A 117 3.72 -0.17 -10.71
C VAL A 117 2.24 0.21 -10.85
N PRO A 118 1.38 0.05 -9.82
CA PRO A 118 -0.04 0.39 -9.94
C PRO A 118 -0.29 1.89 -10.11
N TRP A 119 0.66 2.75 -9.73
CA TRP A 119 0.52 4.21 -9.86
C TRP A 119 0.90 4.73 -11.23
N LYS A 120 1.75 4.01 -11.97
CA LYS A 120 2.20 4.37 -13.32
C LYS A 120 1.22 3.96 -14.41
N SER A 121 0.45 2.89 -14.22
CA SER A 121 -0.38 2.31 -15.29
C SER A 121 -1.62 3.14 -15.65
N GLY A 122 -2.21 3.85 -14.68
CA GLY A 122 -3.30 4.79 -14.93
C GLY A 122 -4.66 4.19 -15.31
N GLN A 123 -4.87 2.88 -15.19
CA GLN A 123 -6.13 2.21 -15.53
C GLN A 123 -7.23 2.48 -14.50
N VAL A 124 -6.84 2.67 -13.24
CA VAL A 124 -7.73 3.00 -12.12
C VAL A 124 -7.42 4.41 -11.63
N ARG A 125 -8.44 5.22 -11.40
CA ARG A 125 -8.26 6.60 -10.89
C ARG A 125 -7.56 6.59 -9.54
N ALA A 126 -6.59 7.50 -9.33
CA ALA A 126 -5.80 7.62 -8.11
C ALA A 126 -6.68 7.66 -6.85
N ARG A 127 -7.76 8.45 -6.84
CA ARG A 127 -8.73 8.50 -5.73
C ARG A 127 -9.29 7.13 -5.35
N LEU A 128 -9.58 6.26 -6.34
CA LEU A 128 -10.10 4.92 -6.06
C LEU A 128 -9.01 4.01 -5.52
N LYS A 129 -7.77 4.14 -5.99
CA LYS A 129 -6.61 3.42 -5.43
C LYS A 129 -6.40 3.75 -3.95
N GLU A 130 -6.45 5.02 -3.60
CA GLU A 130 -6.34 5.46 -2.20
C GLU A 130 -7.47 4.91 -1.33
N LEU A 131 -8.71 4.88 -1.84
CA LEU A 131 -9.84 4.26 -1.11
C LEU A 131 -9.67 2.74 -0.96
N ILE A 132 -9.11 2.04 -1.94
CA ILE A 132 -8.84 0.60 -1.87
C ILE A 132 -7.74 0.33 -0.83
N ALA A 133 -6.61 1.04 -0.90
CA ALA A 133 -5.51 0.88 0.04
C ALA A 133 -5.96 1.20 1.48
N MET A 134 -6.65 2.33 1.68
CA MET A 134 -7.24 2.72 2.96
C MET A 134 -8.16 1.61 3.53
N ALA A 135 -9.04 1.05 2.68
CA ALA A 135 -9.95 -0.01 3.11
C ALA A 135 -9.21 -1.29 3.51
N CYS A 136 -8.18 -1.69 2.74
CA CYS A 136 -7.35 -2.84 3.09
C CYS A 136 -6.62 -2.65 4.42
N ASP A 137 -6.08 -1.45 4.66
CA ASP A 137 -5.40 -1.13 5.92
C ASP A 137 -6.34 -1.13 7.13
N ALA A 138 -7.62 -0.81 6.91
CA ALA A 138 -8.65 -0.78 7.94
C ALA A 138 -9.26 -2.15 8.26
N THR A 139 -8.98 -3.20 7.49
CA THR A 139 -9.59 -4.51 7.72
C THR A 139 -9.29 -5.05 9.13
N PRO A 140 -10.21 -5.83 9.73
CA PRO A 140 -10.02 -6.39 11.07
C PRO A 140 -8.75 -7.25 11.20
N ALA A 141 -8.33 -7.90 10.11
CA ALA A 141 -7.15 -8.76 10.07
C ALA A 141 -5.84 -7.97 9.90
N HIS A 142 -5.88 -6.75 9.35
CA HIS A 142 -4.66 -6.00 9.03
C HIS A 142 -4.38 -4.87 10.03
N ARG A 143 -5.30 -3.93 10.20
CA ARG A 143 -5.22 -2.81 11.17
C ARG A 143 -3.93 -2.01 11.08
N PHE A 144 -3.47 -1.70 9.87
CA PHE A 144 -2.26 -0.93 9.66
C PHE A 144 -2.56 0.58 9.72
N ALA A 145 -2.58 1.13 10.94
CA ALA A 145 -2.99 2.50 11.19
C ALA A 145 -2.16 3.58 10.45
N PRO A 146 -0.82 3.47 10.27
CA PRO A 146 -0.06 4.46 9.50
C PRO A 146 -0.53 4.55 8.04
N GLY A 147 -0.65 3.43 7.34
CA GLY A 147 -1.14 3.39 5.96
C GLY A 147 -2.58 3.88 5.85
N PHE A 148 -3.45 3.45 6.77
CA PHE A 148 -4.83 3.95 6.83
C PHE A 148 -4.89 5.48 6.86
N ARG A 149 -4.14 6.13 7.77
CA ARG A 149 -4.14 7.60 7.88
C ARG A 149 -3.57 8.27 6.63
N LEU A 150 -2.50 7.73 6.07
CA LEU A 150 -1.90 8.23 4.83
C LEU A 150 -2.89 8.18 3.67
N HIS A 151 -3.45 7.00 3.41
CA HIS A 151 -4.37 6.76 2.30
C HIS A 151 -5.70 7.51 2.47
N LEU A 152 -6.23 7.63 3.68
CA LEU A 152 -7.40 8.49 3.96
C LEU A 152 -7.12 9.94 3.62
N ARG A 153 -5.99 10.49 4.08
CA ARG A 153 -5.58 11.87 3.77
C ARG A 153 -5.46 12.10 2.27
N ASN A 154 -4.81 11.18 1.56
CA ASN A 154 -4.65 11.26 0.11
C ASN A 154 -5.99 11.13 -0.63
N ALA A 155 -6.85 10.20 -0.22
CA ALA A 155 -8.19 10.07 -0.80
C ALA A 155 -8.99 11.38 -0.68
N LEU A 156 -8.95 12.03 0.50
CA LEU A 156 -9.60 13.32 0.73
C LEU A 156 -8.99 14.44 -0.12
N LYS A 157 -7.66 14.54 -0.22
CA LYS A 157 -6.96 15.49 -1.10
C LYS A 157 -7.37 15.30 -2.58
N LEU A 158 -7.63 14.05 -3.01
CA LEU A 158 -8.11 13.71 -4.35
C LEU A 158 -9.63 13.81 -4.52
N GLY A 159 -10.34 14.40 -3.54
CA GLY A 159 -11.77 14.68 -3.62
C GLY A 159 -12.67 13.48 -3.30
N ALA A 160 -12.24 12.53 -2.50
CA ALA A 160 -13.14 11.50 -1.97
C ALA A 160 -14.15 12.13 -1.01
N GLY A 161 -15.43 11.98 -1.30
CA GLY A 161 -16.50 12.44 -0.41
C GLY A 161 -16.71 11.48 0.76
N ARG A 162 -17.35 11.99 1.83
CA ARG A 162 -17.66 11.21 3.04
C ARG A 162 -18.34 9.87 2.75
N LEU A 163 -19.31 9.86 1.85
CA LEU A 163 -20.05 8.63 1.49
C LEU A 163 -19.14 7.56 0.89
N ALA A 164 -18.18 7.95 0.04
CA ALA A 164 -17.24 7.01 -0.57
C ALA A 164 -16.29 6.40 0.49
N VAL A 165 -15.80 7.24 1.41
CA VAL A 165 -14.96 6.79 2.53
C VAL A 165 -15.74 5.83 3.44
N MET A 166 -16.95 6.21 3.86
CA MET A 166 -17.78 5.36 4.73
C MET A 166 -18.10 4.03 4.06
N LYS A 167 -18.45 4.04 2.75
CA LYS A 167 -18.73 2.80 2.03
C LYS A 167 -17.51 1.90 1.89
N ALA A 168 -16.31 2.47 1.71
CA ALA A 168 -15.08 1.70 1.68
C ALA A 168 -14.79 1.04 3.04
N LEU A 169 -15.06 1.73 4.15
CA LEU A 169 -14.90 1.20 5.51
C LEU A 169 -15.95 0.12 5.86
N GLU A 170 -17.20 0.29 5.42
CA GLU A 170 -18.21 -0.76 5.55
C GLU A 170 -17.76 -2.05 4.85
N LEU A 171 -17.27 -1.93 3.61
CA LEU A 171 -16.75 -3.07 2.87
C LEU A 171 -15.51 -3.68 3.54
N ALA A 172 -14.65 -2.88 4.16
CA ALA A 172 -13.50 -3.36 4.91
C ALA A 172 -13.92 -4.17 6.15
N ALA A 173 -14.97 -3.72 6.84
CA ALA A 173 -15.53 -4.44 7.99
C ALA A 173 -16.17 -5.79 7.61
N GLU A 174 -16.68 -5.90 6.37
CA GLU A 174 -17.28 -7.11 5.81
C GLU A 174 -16.25 -8.05 5.14
N THR A 175 -14.95 -7.70 5.19
CA THR A 175 -13.91 -8.51 4.54
C THR A 175 -13.94 -9.94 5.05
N PRO A 176 -13.92 -10.95 4.15
CA PRO A 176 -13.96 -12.34 4.55
C PRO A 176 -12.72 -12.71 5.39
N PRO A 177 -12.84 -13.69 6.28
CA PRO A 177 -11.69 -14.17 7.05
C PRO A 177 -10.61 -14.73 6.14
N HIS A 178 -9.37 -14.68 6.61
CA HIS A 178 -8.26 -15.33 5.92
C HIS A 178 -8.37 -16.85 6.04
N GLU A 179 -8.60 -17.52 4.91
CA GLU A 179 -8.74 -19.00 4.86
C GLU A 179 -7.54 -19.67 4.18
N GLY A 180 -6.60 -18.87 3.69
CA GLY A 180 -5.53 -19.33 2.84
C GLY A 180 -6.01 -19.63 1.42
N TRP A 181 -5.08 -19.98 0.56
CA TRP A 181 -5.34 -20.34 -0.84
C TRP A 181 -5.37 -21.87 -0.96
N ARG A 182 -6.56 -22.48 -0.95
CA ARG A 182 -6.76 -23.93 -1.05
C ARG A 182 -7.39 -24.29 -2.39
#